data_9c78e3015a73a3010845482f72c271a6
#
_entry.id   9c78e3015a73a3010845482f72c271a6
#
_cell.length_a   1.000
_cell.length_b   1.000
_cell.length_c   1.000
_cell.angle_alpha   90.00
_cell.angle_beta   90.00
_cell.angle_gamma   90.00
#
_symmetry.space_group_name_H-M   'P 1'
#
loop_
_entity.id
_entity.type
_entity.pdbx_description
1 polymer ?
#
loop_
_entity_poly.entity_id
_entity_poly.type
_entity_poly.pdbx_seq_one_letter_code
_entity_poly.pdbx_strand_id
1 'polypeptide(L)' 'MGQLDRITLNPNVMGGKACIRGMRVTVGMVVNQIGSGHSIDDVLAEYPYLDREDIQQALLYAAWRGLGSARFR' A
#
# COMPACT_ATOMS: atom_id res chain seq x y z
N MET A 1 -14.11 -1.95 10.82
CA MET A 1 -12.93 -1.83 10.02
C MET A 1 -11.72 -1.68 10.90
N GLY A 2 -10.78 -2.49 10.70
CA GLY A 2 -9.59 -2.43 11.50
C GLY A 2 -8.78 -1.19 11.21
N GLN A 3 -7.83 -0.91 12.06
CA GLN A 3 -6.95 0.20 11.85
C GLN A 3 -5.85 -0.19 10.86
N LEU A 4 -5.48 0.75 10.04
CA LEU A 4 -4.39 0.55 9.09
C LEU A 4 -3.14 1.18 9.70
N ASP A 5 -2.65 0.55 10.75
CA ASP A 5 -1.58 1.12 11.55
C ASP A 5 -0.21 1.07 10.87
N ARG A 6 -0.13 0.40 9.73
CA ARG A 6 1.12 0.35 8.98
C ARG A 6 1.17 1.37 7.86
N ILE A 7 0.09 2.13 7.66
CA ILE A 7 0.06 3.15 6.62
C ILE A 7 0.32 4.49 7.25
N THR A 8 1.29 5.22 6.73
CA THR A 8 1.68 6.51 7.30
C THR A 8 1.55 7.60 6.27
N LEU A 9 1.22 8.79 6.75
CA LEU A 9 1.10 9.97 5.91
C LEU A 9 2.00 11.03 6.50
N ASN A 10 3.16 11.20 5.91
CA ASN A 10 4.12 12.17 6.40
C ASN A 10 4.45 13.11 5.24
N PRO A 11 4.15 14.40 5.35
CA PRO A 11 4.39 15.32 4.24
C PRO A 11 5.86 15.42 3.83
N ASN A 12 6.76 14.99 4.69
CA ASN A 12 8.18 15.04 4.38
C ASN A 12 8.71 13.76 3.76
N VAL A 13 7.85 12.76 3.56
CA VAL A 13 8.26 11.50 2.98
C VAL A 13 7.48 11.28 1.69
N MET A 14 8.18 11.09 0.60
CA MET A 14 7.61 10.82 -0.71
C MET A 14 6.51 11.81 -1.09
N GLY A 15 6.71 13.07 -0.72
CA GLY A 15 5.77 14.13 -1.10
C GLY A 15 4.43 14.02 -0.41
N GLY A 16 4.35 13.37 0.71
CA GLY A 16 3.11 13.23 1.45
C GLY A 16 2.24 12.07 1.02
N LYS A 17 2.74 11.23 0.12
CA LYS A 17 1.98 10.06 -0.30
C LYS A 17 1.91 9.05 0.82
N ALA A 18 0.86 8.23 0.81
CA ALA A 18 0.71 7.17 1.80
C ALA A 18 1.84 6.17 1.62
N CYS A 19 2.52 5.86 2.70
CA CYS A 19 3.68 4.99 2.70
C CYS A 19 3.50 3.87 3.70
N ILE A 20 4.38 2.88 3.61
CA ILE A 20 4.37 1.74 4.52
C ILE A 20 5.32 2.04 5.66
N ARG A 21 4.78 2.14 6.87
CA ARG A 21 5.57 2.29 8.10
C ARG A 21 6.65 3.37 8.01
N GLY A 22 6.31 4.50 7.39
CA GLY A 22 7.22 5.62 7.29
C GLY A 22 8.38 5.42 6.32
N MET A 23 8.40 4.30 5.60
CA MET A 23 9.46 4.03 4.64
C MET A 23 9.15 4.69 3.31
N ARG A 24 10.10 4.65 2.40
CA ARG A 24 9.91 5.24 1.08
C ARG A 24 9.25 4.28 0.10
N VAL A 25 8.47 3.35 0.61
CA VAL A 25 7.67 2.46 -0.20
C VAL A 25 6.24 2.94 -0.07
N THR A 26 5.66 3.41 -1.15
CA THR A 26 4.32 3.95 -1.11
C THR A 26 3.29 2.85 -1.32
N VAL A 27 2.08 3.11 -0.83
CA VAL A 27 0.96 2.22 -1.10
C VAL A 27 0.78 2.05 -2.61
N GLY A 28 0.94 3.15 -3.36
CA GLY A 28 0.79 3.08 -4.80
C GLY A 28 1.78 2.14 -5.47
N MET A 29 3.02 2.10 -4.98
CA MET A 29 4.02 1.19 -5.53
C MET A 29 3.61 -0.26 -5.31
N VAL A 30 3.11 -0.58 -4.12
CA VAL A 30 2.67 -1.93 -3.80
C VAL A 30 1.46 -2.31 -4.66
N VAL A 31 0.48 -1.42 -4.72
CA VAL A 31 -0.74 -1.69 -5.49
C VAL A 31 -0.42 -1.87 -6.96
N ASN A 32 0.50 -1.06 -7.49
CA ASN A 32 0.89 -1.15 -8.88
C ASN A 32 1.54 -2.50 -9.18
N GLN A 33 2.37 -3.00 -8.28
CA GLN A 33 3.00 -4.31 -8.47
C GLN A 33 1.93 -5.40 -8.54
N ILE A 34 0.99 -5.39 -7.61
CA ILE A 34 -0.07 -6.40 -7.59
C ILE A 34 -0.94 -6.25 -8.85
N GLY A 35 -1.29 -5.02 -9.19
CA GLY A 35 -2.13 -4.78 -10.37
C GLY A 35 -1.46 -5.18 -11.66
N SER A 36 -0.14 -5.21 -11.67
CA SER A 36 0.62 -5.60 -12.86
C SER A 36 0.82 -7.11 -12.95
N GLY A 37 0.24 -7.87 -12.02
CA GLY A 37 0.29 -9.31 -12.11
C GLY A 37 1.25 -9.99 -11.17
N HIS A 38 1.93 -9.23 -10.33
CA HIS A 38 2.83 -9.83 -9.34
C HIS A 38 2.04 -10.31 -8.14
N SER A 39 2.47 -11.42 -7.57
CA SER A 39 1.83 -11.93 -6.37
C SER A 39 2.37 -11.20 -5.15
N ILE A 40 1.71 -11.42 -4.01
CA ILE A 40 2.20 -10.88 -2.76
C ILE A 40 3.61 -11.42 -2.48
N ASP A 41 3.84 -12.70 -2.76
CA ASP A 41 5.16 -13.28 -2.55
C ASP A 41 6.21 -12.63 -3.43
N ASP A 42 5.84 -12.26 -4.66
CA ASP A 42 6.77 -11.55 -5.54
C ASP A 42 7.16 -10.20 -4.94
N VAL A 43 6.19 -9.49 -4.40
CA VAL A 43 6.46 -8.19 -3.81
C VAL A 43 7.35 -8.34 -2.59
N LEU A 44 7.10 -9.36 -1.77
CA LEU A 44 7.93 -9.59 -0.59
C LEU A 44 9.35 -9.99 -0.97
N ALA A 45 9.52 -10.68 -2.10
CA ALA A 45 10.86 -11.00 -2.57
C ALA A 45 11.62 -9.76 -3.01
N GLU A 46 10.91 -8.82 -3.61
CA GLU A 46 11.55 -7.59 -4.06
C GLU A 46 11.79 -6.61 -2.93
N TYR A 47 10.91 -6.58 -1.94
CA TYR A 47 11.04 -5.70 -0.79
C TYR A 47 11.08 -6.54 0.47
N PRO A 48 12.24 -7.16 0.76
CA PRO A 48 12.31 -8.14 1.86
C PRO A 48 12.09 -7.55 3.25
N TYR A 49 12.13 -6.22 3.37
CA TYR A 49 11.83 -5.60 4.67
C TYR A 49 10.34 -5.40 4.89
N LEU A 50 9.51 -5.72 3.91
CA LEU A 50 8.06 -5.71 4.10
C LEU A 50 7.61 -7.08 4.55
N ASP A 51 6.48 -7.12 5.24
CA ASP A 51 5.85 -8.40 5.54
C ASP A 51 4.46 -8.45 4.91
N ARG A 52 3.84 -9.60 5.02
CA ARG A 52 2.57 -9.83 4.34
C ARG A 52 1.48 -8.88 4.80
N GLU A 53 1.48 -8.54 6.08
CA GLU A 53 0.46 -7.62 6.58
C GLU A 53 0.65 -6.22 6.02
N ASP A 54 1.88 -5.81 5.75
CA ASP A 54 2.13 -4.53 5.09
C ASP A 54 1.41 -4.47 3.75
N ILE A 55 1.51 -5.56 2.99
CA ILE A 55 0.89 -5.62 1.68
C ILE A 55 -0.63 -5.61 1.80
N GLN A 56 -1.15 -6.39 2.75
CA GLN A 56 -2.59 -6.46 2.95
C GLN A 56 -3.17 -5.11 3.32
N GLN A 57 -2.51 -4.40 4.22
CA GLN A 57 -2.99 -3.08 4.62
C GLN A 57 -2.90 -2.08 3.47
N ALA A 58 -1.86 -2.17 2.65
CA ALA A 58 -1.74 -1.30 1.50
C ALA A 58 -2.90 -1.52 0.53
N LEU A 59 -3.26 -2.77 0.30
CA LEU A 59 -4.37 -3.09 -0.59
C LEU A 59 -5.70 -2.61 -0.01
N LEU A 60 -5.90 -2.79 1.30
CA LEU A 60 -7.11 -2.31 1.95
C LEU A 60 -7.21 -0.80 1.89
N TYR A 61 -6.10 -0.12 2.14
CA TYR A 61 -6.09 1.33 2.09
C TYR A 61 -6.47 1.83 0.69
N ALA A 62 -5.90 1.20 -0.34
CA ALA A 62 -6.19 1.60 -1.71
C ALA A 62 -7.65 1.35 -2.06
N ALA A 63 -8.19 0.21 -1.67
CA ALA A 63 -9.58 -0.12 -1.92
C ALA A 63 -10.50 0.85 -1.20
N TRP A 64 -10.17 1.17 0.04
CA TRP A 64 -10.95 2.07 0.84
C TRP A 64 -11.02 3.45 0.19
N ARG A 65 -9.85 3.97 -0.21
CA ARG A 65 -9.80 5.27 -0.85
C ARG A 65 -10.44 5.24 -2.22
N GLY A 66 -10.21 4.18 -2.96
CA GLY A 66 -10.77 4.06 -4.30
C GLY A 66 -12.28 3.93 -4.30
N LEU A 67 -12.80 3.14 -3.38
CA LEU A 67 -14.24 2.97 -3.29
C LEU A 67 -14.92 4.22 -2.79
N GLY A 68 -14.23 5.01 -2.00
CA GLY A 68 -14.79 6.26 -1.54
C GLY A 68 -14.93 7.28 -2.63
N SER A 69 -14.15 7.15 -3.69
CA SER A 69 -14.17 8.15 -4.75
C SER A 69 -14.69 7.61 -6.07
N ALA A 70 -14.62 6.28 -6.29
CA ALA A 70 -15.03 5.76 -7.57
C ALA A 70 -16.21 4.88 -7.40
N ARG A 71 -16.98 4.79 -8.45
CA ARG A 71 -17.93 3.88 -8.42
C ARG A 71 -17.83 3.17 -9.55
N PHE A 72 -17.76 2.10 -9.53
CA PHE A 72 -17.72 1.46 -10.68
C PHE A 72 -18.77 0.65 -10.89
N ARG A 73 -18.99 0.52 -11.38
CA ARG A 73 -19.81 -0.09 -11.76
C ARG A 73 -19.73 -0.54 -12.39
#